data_b6e5f371c7203b12fb0919f6121a322e
#
_entry.id   b6e5f371c7203b12fb0919f6121a322e
#
_cell.length_a   1.000
_cell.length_b   1.000
_cell.length_c   1.000
_cell.angle_alpha   90.00
_cell.angle_beta   90.00
_cell.angle_gamma   90.00
#
_symmetry.space_group_name_H-M   'P 1'
#
loop_
_entity.id
_entity.type
_entity.pdbx_description
1 polymer ?
#
loop_
_entity_poly.entity_id
_entity_poly.type
_entity_poly.pdbx_seq_one_letter_code
_entity_poly.pdbx_strand_id
1 'polypeptide(L)'
;LLVQVTKEPISTKGARLSTTLSLAGRSMVLFPFGNKVSVSKKISSKEEGKRLKSLIQSIKPEGFTVVIRTSAIGKKALELHAELNRLVNRWNDSVKKLPRAKAPTLICAEPNRALSLLRDTFSAATYTEIAINDKDMYGAIKDYISTIAPDSTDIVSYYDNSKPIFDHYDVTRQVK
;
A
#
# COMPACT_ATOMS: atom_id res chain seq x y z
N LEU A 1 -9.28 5.02 22.67
CA LEU A 1 -7.93 5.13 22.14
C LEU A 1 -7.88 4.52 20.75
N LEU A 2 -7.31 5.22 19.76
CA LEU A 2 -7.08 4.70 18.42
C LEU A 2 -5.69 4.08 18.35
N VAL A 3 -5.62 2.83 17.89
CA VAL A 3 -4.36 2.08 17.77
C VAL A 3 -4.28 1.39 16.41
N GLN A 4 -3.08 1.16 15.93
CA GLN A 4 -2.80 0.39 14.72
C GLN A 4 -2.20 -0.97 15.11
N VAL A 5 -2.73 -2.04 14.52
CA VAL A 5 -2.13 -3.36 14.59
C VAL A 5 -0.91 -3.38 13.67
N THR A 6 0.29 -3.52 14.24
CA THR A 6 1.56 -3.56 13.49
C THR A 6 2.05 -4.98 13.22
N LYS A 7 1.59 -5.94 14.01
CA LYS A 7 1.78 -7.39 13.80
C LYS A 7 0.53 -8.12 14.27
N GLU A 8 0.12 -9.09 13.49
CA GLU A 8 -0.95 -10.01 13.84
C GLU A 8 -0.57 -10.91 15.03
N PRO A 9 -1.56 -11.46 15.74
CA PRO A 9 -1.31 -12.46 16.78
C PRO A 9 -0.57 -13.67 16.20
N ILE A 10 0.41 -14.20 16.93
CA ILE A 10 1.15 -15.40 16.55
C ILE A 10 1.13 -16.36 17.74
N SER A 11 0.52 -17.53 17.57
CA SER A 11 0.36 -18.54 18.62
C SER A 11 -0.26 -17.93 19.88
N THR A 12 0.41 -17.99 21.02
CA THR A 12 -0.06 -17.46 22.32
C THR A 12 0.18 -15.96 22.50
N LYS A 13 0.90 -15.30 21.56
CA LYS A 13 1.19 -13.86 21.65
C LYS A 13 0.08 -13.07 20.98
N GLY A 14 -0.48 -12.09 21.71
CA GLY A 14 -1.45 -11.15 21.17
C GLY A 14 -0.88 -10.23 20.09
N ALA A 15 -1.77 -9.49 19.40
CA ALA A 15 -1.40 -8.52 18.38
C ALA A 15 -0.48 -7.43 18.93
N ARG A 16 0.49 -7.01 18.14
CA ARG A 16 1.31 -5.84 18.49
C ARG A 16 0.64 -4.56 18.05
N LEU A 17 0.43 -3.67 18.99
CA LEU A 17 -0.25 -2.40 18.79
C LEU A 17 0.73 -1.22 18.82
N SER A 18 0.38 -0.15 18.10
CA SER A 18 1.09 1.15 18.11
C SER A 18 0.06 2.28 18.12
N THR A 19 0.39 3.35 18.82
CA THR A 19 -0.33 4.63 18.74
C THR A 19 0.18 5.54 17.63
N THR A 20 1.35 5.21 17.06
CA THR A 20 1.86 5.87 15.85
C THR A 20 1.13 5.32 14.64
N LEU A 21 0.10 6.04 14.20
CA LEU A 21 -0.72 5.64 13.07
C LEU A 21 -0.07 6.00 11.76
N SER A 22 -0.18 5.13 10.76
CA SER A 22 0.35 5.37 9.42
C SER A 22 -0.52 4.71 8.36
N LEU A 23 -0.65 5.37 7.21
CA LEU A 23 -1.28 4.82 6.02
C LEU A 23 -0.21 4.67 4.93
N ALA A 24 0.08 3.43 4.57
CA ALA A 24 1.08 3.13 3.57
C ALA A 24 0.50 3.25 2.16
N GLY A 25 1.12 4.11 1.35
CA GLY A 25 0.96 4.16 -0.09
C GLY A 25 2.12 3.47 -0.82
N ARG A 26 2.10 3.50 -2.15
CA ARG A 26 3.19 2.97 -2.99
C ARG A 26 4.43 3.85 -2.91
N SER A 27 4.25 5.16 -3.13
CA SER A 27 5.35 6.14 -3.24
C SER A 27 5.59 6.90 -1.95
N MET A 28 4.68 6.83 -0.99
CA MET A 28 4.78 7.55 0.27
C MET A 28 4.04 6.85 1.41
N VAL A 29 4.40 7.22 2.64
CA VAL A 29 3.65 6.85 3.86
C VAL A 29 3.14 8.13 4.50
N LEU A 30 1.85 8.16 4.78
CA LEU A 30 1.16 9.26 5.45
C LEU A 30 1.05 8.96 6.94
N PHE A 31 1.46 9.89 7.77
CA PHE A 31 1.26 9.85 9.22
C PHE A 31 0.31 10.97 9.61
N PRO A 32 -0.85 10.68 10.18
CA PRO A 32 -1.68 11.70 10.82
C PRO A 32 -0.93 12.29 12.02
N PHE A 33 -1.24 13.52 12.33
CA PHE A 33 -0.61 14.26 13.44
C PHE A 33 0.87 14.56 13.21
N GLY A 34 1.14 15.71 12.64
CA GLY A 34 2.47 16.22 12.39
C GLY A 34 2.50 17.16 11.19
N ASN A 35 3.67 17.68 10.85
CA ASN A 35 3.78 18.61 9.71
C ASN A 35 5.13 18.51 8.99
N LYS A 36 5.73 17.31 8.97
CA LYS A 36 7.06 17.10 8.39
C LYS A 36 6.97 16.41 7.03
N VAL A 37 7.93 16.68 6.15
CA VAL A 37 8.19 15.88 4.96
C VAL A 37 9.62 15.38 5.03
N SER A 38 9.77 14.06 4.95
CA SER A 38 11.07 13.40 4.92
C SER A 38 11.18 12.47 3.71
N VAL A 39 12.40 12.22 3.30
CA VAL A 39 12.72 11.38 2.14
C VAL A 39 13.46 10.16 2.65
N SER A 40 13.16 8.99 2.09
CA SER A 40 13.85 7.75 2.41
C SER A 40 15.36 7.91 2.21
N LYS A 41 16.15 7.47 3.19
CA LYS A 41 17.62 7.44 3.11
C LYS A 41 18.16 6.58 1.95
N LYS A 42 17.33 5.71 1.39
CA LYS A 42 17.67 4.87 0.22
C LYS A 42 17.60 5.62 -1.12
N ILE A 43 17.12 6.87 -1.13
CA ILE A 43 17.17 7.74 -2.32
C ILE A 43 18.55 8.38 -2.37
N SER A 44 19.42 7.86 -3.23
CA SER A 44 20.82 8.27 -3.33
C SER A 44 21.01 9.62 -4.02
N SER A 45 20.15 9.97 -4.98
CA SER A 45 20.21 11.26 -5.68
C SER A 45 19.70 12.38 -4.77
N LYS A 46 20.62 13.29 -4.40
CA LYS A 46 20.28 14.47 -3.60
C LYS A 46 19.34 15.43 -4.35
N GLU A 47 19.48 15.55 -5.66
CA GLU A 47 18.64 16.40 -6.51
C GLU A 47 17.21 15.89 -6.54
N GLU A 48 17.04 14.60 -6.81
CA GLU A 48 15.72 13.95 -6.83
C GLU A 48 15.08 14.00 -5.44
N GLY A 49 15.85 13.76 -4.39
CA GLY A 49 15.36 13.89 -3.01
C GLY A 49 14.85 15.30 -2.70
N LYS A 50 15.57 16.36 -3.15
CA LYS A 50 15.13 17.76 -3.00
C LYS A 50 13.87 18.04 -3.82
N ARG A 51 13.82 17.59 -5.08
CA ARG A 51 12.65 17.74 -5.97
C ARG A 51 11.41 17.14 -5.34
N LEU A 52 11.49 15.88 -4.92
CA LEU A 52 10.38 15.15 -4.30
C LEU A 52 9.93 15.84 -2.99
N LYS A 53 10.89 16.26 -2.15
CA LYS A 53 10.58 16.92 -0.89
C LYS A 53 9.85 18.24 -1.12
N SER A 54 10.34 19.10 -2.01
CA SER A 54 9.72 20.38 -2.34
C SER A 54 8.32 20.20 -2.92
N LEU A 55 8.15 19.22 -3.83
CA LEU A 55 6.86 18.90 -4.41
C LEU A 55 5.85 18.47 -3.33
N ILE A 56 6.21 17.52 -2.48
CA ILE A 56 5.28 17.05 -1.45
C ILE A 56 5.01 18.14 -0.41
N GLN A 57 5.98 18.98 -0.08
CA GLN A 57 5.77 20.14 0.80
C GLN A 57 4.75 21.13 0.25
N SER A 58 4.72 21.35 -1.07
CA SER A 58 3.79 22.29 -1.69
C SER A 58 2.35 21.80 -1.79
N ILE A 59 2.13 20.47 -1.78
CA ILE A 59 0.81 19.86 -1.96
C ILE A 59 0.25 19.19 -0.70
N LYS A 60 1.09 18.98 0.32
CA LYS A 60 0.72 18.30 1.55
C LYS A 60 -0.22 19.18 2.39
N PRO A 61 -1.39 18.66 2.83
CA PRO A 61 -2.22 19.37 3.81
C PRO A 61 -1.51 19.52 5.16
N GLU A 62 -1.90 20.52 5.92
CA GLU A 62 -1.48 20.66 7.30
C GLU A 62 -1.94 19.49 8.19
N GLY A 63 -1.26 19.25 9.27
CA GLY A 63 -1.58 18.17 10.22
C GLY A 63 -1.08 16.79 9.82
N PHE A 64 -0.39 16.65 8.68
CA PHE A 64 0.18 15.36 8.25
C PHE A 64 1.70 15.40 8.13
N THR A 65 2.33 14.28 8.47
CA THR A 65 3.73 14.01 8.12
C THR A 65 3.76 13.02 6.96
N VAL A 66 4.64 13.24 5.99
CA VAL A 66 4.83 12.36 4.83
C VAL A 66 6.26 11.87 4.77
N VAL A 67 6.42 10.56 4.62
CA VAL A 67 7.72 9.92 4.34
C VAL A 67 7.70 9.41 2.91
N ILE A 68 8.57 9.96 2.07
CA ILE A 68 8.67 9.61 0.64
C ILE A 68 9.49 8.33 0.48
N ARG A 69 8.97 7.35 -0.25
CA ARG A 69 9.61 6.05 -0.53
C ARG A 69 10.44 6.10 -1.82
N THR A 70 11.30 5.11 -2.01
CA THR A 70 12.13 4.97 -3.23
C THR A 70 11.30 4.83 -4.51
N SER A 71 10.13 4.22 -4.43
CA SER A 71 9.19 4.09 -5.55
C SER A 71 8.59 5.41 -6.05
N ALA A 72 8.87 6.53 -5.38
CA ALA A 72 8.54 7.88 -5.86
C ALA A 72 9.53 8.43 -6.89
N ILE A 73 10.71 7.82 -7.02
CA ILE A 73 11.75 8.27 -7.95
C ILE A 73 11.20 8.31 -9.39
N GLY A 74 11.43 9.41 -10.09
CA GLY A 74 11.00 9.63 -11.48
C GLY A 74 9.50 9.85 -11.68
N LYS A 75 8.66 9.73 -10.62
CA LYS A 75 7.23 9.96 -10.76
C LYS A 75 6.87 11.40 -11.01
N LYS A 76 5.80 11.59 -11.79
CA LYS A 76 5.25 12.89 -12.12
C LYS A 76 4.49 13.48 -10.90
N ALA A 77 4.42 14.81 -10.85
CA ALA A 77 3.72 15.54 -9.79
C ALA A 77 2.26 15.12 -9.66
N LEU A 78 1.58 14.91 -10.78
CA LEU A 78 0.17 14.49 -10.82
C LEU A 78 -0.07 13.14 -10.14
N GLU A 79 0.82 12.15 -10.38
CA GLU A 79 0.73 10.83 -9.77
C GLU A 79 0.90 10.87 -8.25
N LEU A 80 1.91 11.63 -7.79
CA LEU A 80 2.19 11.81 -6.36
C LEU A 80 1.07 12.57 -5.65
N HIS A 81 0.49 13.59 -6.30
CA HIS A 81 -0.66 14.33 -5.79
C HIS A 81 -1.90 13.44 -5.67
N ALA A 82 -2.21 12.66 -6.71
CA ALA A 82 -3.33 11.74 -6.69
C ALA A 82 -3.18 10.68 -5.58
N GLU A 83 -1.97 10.15 -5.38
CA GLU A 83 -1.70 9.19 -4.31
C GLU A 83 -1.86 9.82 -2.92
N LEU A 84 -1.30 11.03 -2.71
CA LEU A 84 -1.45 11.77 -1.45
C LEU A 84 -2.92 12.01 -1.11
N ASN A 85 -3.70 12.49 -2.08
CA ASN A 85 -5.13 12.74 -1.90
C ASN A 85 -5.91 11.47 -1.52
N ARG A 86 -5.59 10.32 -2.14
CA ARG A 86 -6.21 9.03 -1.76
C ARG A 86 -5.91 8.65 -0.32
N LEU A 87 -4.68 8.85 0.14
CA LEU A 87 -4.30 8.56 1.53
C LEU A 87 -4.99 9.49 2.52
N VAL A 88 -5.05 10.79 2.22
CA VAL A 88 -5.73 11.80 3.05
C VAL A 88 -7.23 11.52 3.12
N ASN A 89 -7.87 11.23 1.99
CA ASN A 89 -9.30 10.90 1.94
C ASN A 89 -9.59 9.64 2.75
N ARG A 90 -8.77 8.59 2.60
CA ARG A 90 -8.90 7.35 3.39
C ARG A 90 -8.79 7.62 4.89
N TRP A 91 -7.88 8.48 5.32
CA TRP A 91 -7.79 8.91 6.71
C TRP A 91 -9.04 9.65 7.16
N ASN A 92 -9.46 10.65 6.41
CA ASN A 92 -10.63 11.47 6.74
C ASN A 92 -11.90 10.62 6.83
N ASP A 93 -12.11 9.68 5.90
CA ASP A 93 -13.26 8.78 5.92
C ASP A 93 -13.20 7.79 7.10
N SER A 94 -12.01 7.42 7.53
CA SER A 94 -11.82 6.61 8.74
C SER A 94 -12.18 7.41 10.00
N VAL A 95 -11.71 8.64 10.10
CA VAL A 95 -11.98 9.53 11.26
C VAL A 95 -13.48 9.83 11.39
N LYS A 96 -14.22 10.00 10.29
CA LYS A 96 -15.68 10.20 10.30
C LYS A 96 -16.45 9.07 11.00
N LYS A 97 -15.88 7.86 11.06
CA LYS A 97 -16.51 6.70 11.73
C LYS A 97 -16.35 6.73 13.25
N LEU A 98 -15.32 7.42 13.77
CA LEU A 98 -14.96 7.41 15.19
C LEU A 98 -16.08 7.81 16.16
N PRO A 99 -16.86 8.89 15.90
CA PRO A 99 -17.89 9.33 16.85
C PRO A 99 -18.99 8.29 17.10
N ARG A 100 -19.19 7.37 16.15
CA ARG A 100 -20.23 6.33 16.23
C ARG A 100 -19.66 4.94 16.57
N ALA A 101 -18.35 4.84 16.67
CA ALA A 101 -17.66 3.57 16.88
C ALA A 101 -17.68 3.17 18.35
N LYS A 102 -18.11 1.93 18.63
CA LYS A 102 -17.98 1.31 19.95
C LYS A 102 -16.75 0.40 19.95
N ALA A 103 -15.87 0.60 20.91
CA ALA A 103 -14.66 -0.23 21.02
C ALA A 103 -15.00 -1.65 21.51
N PRO A 104 -14.34 -2.70 21.00
CA PRO A 104 -13.37 -2.66 19.92
C PRO A 104 -14.07 -2.70 18.55
N THR A 105 -13.63 -1.85 17.60
CA THR A 105 -14.13 -1.89 16.22
C THR A 105 -13.04 -1.51 15.22
N LEU A 106 -13.11 -2.10 14.02
CA LEU A 106 -12.19 -1.83 12.91
C LEU A 106 -12.59 -0.50 12.25
N ILE A 107 -11.71 0.51 12.34
CA ILE A 107 -11.95 1.84 11.77
C ILE A 107 -11.41 1.94 10.34
N CYS A 108 -10.19 1.43 10.11
CA CYS A 108 -9.54 1.44 8.81
C CYS A 108 -8.83 0.10 8.60
N ALA A 109 -9.27 -0.68 7.63
CA ALA A 109 -8.57 -1.89 7.24
C ALA A 109 -7.39 -1.55 6.31
N GLU A 110 -6.24 -2.17 6.50
CA GLU A 110 -5.22 -2.17 5.47
C GLU A 110 -5.67 -3.03 4.28
N PRO A 111 -5.18 -2.75 3.07
CA PRO A 111 -5.40 -3.65 1.94
C PRO A 111 -4.90 -5.06 2.30
N ASN A 112 -5.55 -6.06 1.72
CA ASN A 112 -5.12 -7.46 1.79
C ASN A 112 -3.59 -7.58 1.57
N ARG A 113 -2.95 -8.58 2.20
CA ARG A 113 -1.50 -8.79 2.13
C ARG A 113 -0.99 -8.93 0.69
N ALA A 114 -1.76 -9.58 -0.19
CA ALA A 114 -1.42 -9.69 -1.60
C ALA A 114 -1.43 -8.34 -2.31
N LEU A 115 -2.45 -7.50 -2.06
CA LEU A 115 -2.50 -6.12 -2.57
C LEU A 115 -1.35 -5.26 -2.01
N SER A 116 -0.99 -5.46 -0.75
CA SER A 116 0.14 -4.76 -0.14
C SER A 116 1.47 -5.17 -0.77
N LEU A 117 1.65 -6.45 -1.06
CA LEU A 117 2.82 -6.97 -1.77
C LEU A 117 2.90 -6.40 -3.18
N LEU A 118 1.80 -6.47 -3.95
CA LEU A 118 1.74 -5.90 -5.30
C LEU A 118 2.02 -4.39 -5.30
N ARG A 119 1.45 -3.66 -4.35
CA ARG A 119 1.75 -2.23 -4.18
C ARG A 119 3.25 -1.96 -4.08
N ASP A 120 3.97 -2.82 -3.36
CA ASP A 120 5.39 -2.61 -3.06
C ASP A 120 6.33 -3.17 -4.15
N THR A 121 5.90 -4.21 -4.88
CA THR A 121 6.77 -4.93 -5.83
C THR A 121 6.35 -4.78 -7.29
N PHE A 122 5.09 -4.46 -7.59
CA PHE A 122 4.59 -4.47 -8.94
C PHE A 122 5.31 -3.47 -9.85
N SER A 123 5.78 -3.98 -10.99
CA SER A 123 6.27 -3.20 -12.13
C SER A 123 5.78 -3.86 -13.42
N ALA A 124 5.08 -3.12 -14.26
CA ALA A 124 4.57 -3.62 -15.53
C ALA A 124 5.66 -4.20 -16.46
N ALA A 125 6.91 -3.71 -16.32
CA ALA A 125 8.05 -4.22 -17.08
C ALA A 125 8.60 -5.57 -16.58
N THR A 126 8.23 -5.99 -15.36
CA THR A 126 8.83 -7.17 -14.70
C THR A 126 7.85 -8.33 -14.58
N TYR A 127 6.55 -8.03 -14.47
CA TYR A 127 5.52 -9.06 -14.30
C TYR A 127 4.91 -9.43 -15.65
N THR A 128 4.96 -10.71 -15.98
CA THR A 128 4.32 -11.28 -17.17
C THR A 128 2.95 -11.88 -16.87
N GLU A 129 2.76 -12.36 -15.63
CA GLU A 129 1.50 -12.94 -15.17
C GLU A 129 1.31 -12.77 -13.67
N ILE A 130 0.06 -12.61 -13.23
CA ILE A 130 -0.39 -12.67 -11.86
C ILE A 130 -1.55 -13.66 -11.79
N ALA A 131 -1.24 -14.93 -11.47
CA ALA A 131 -2.22 -16.00 -11.37
C ALA A 131 -2.82 -16.08 -9.95
N ILE A 132 -4.15 -16.14 -9.86
CA ILE A 132 -4.88 -16.09 -8.59
C ILE A 132 -5.98 -17.15 -8.59
N ASN A 133 -6.02 -18.00 -7.56
CA ASN A 133 -7.00 -19.07 -7.39
C ASN A 133 -8.14 -18.76 -6.40
N ASP A 134 -8.20 -17.53 -5.90
CA ASP A 134 -9.29 -17.02 -5.06
C ASP A 134 -10.07 -15.95 -5.83
N LYS A 135 -11.41 -16.11 -5.95
CA LYS A 135 -12.27 -15.23 -6.75
C LYS A 135 -12.34 -13.80 -6.23
N ASP A 136 -12.44 -13.64 -4.91
CA ASP A 136 -12.56 -12.33 -4.29
C ASP A 136 -11.24 -11.56 -4.43
N MET A 137 -10.14 -12.27 -4.24
CA MET A 137 -8.81 -11.71 -4.41
C MET A 137 -8.53 -11.38 -5.89
N TYR A 138 -8.96 -12.21 -6.83
CA TYR A 138 -8.85 -11.93 -8.26
C TYR A 138 -9.53 -10.61 -8.63
N GLY A 139 -10.80 -10.41 -8.20
CA GLY A 139 -11.52 -9.16 -8.41
C GLY A 139 -10.77 -7.96 -7.83
N ALA A 140 -10.37 -8.03 -6.57
CA ALA A 140 -9.67 -6.95 -5.88
C ALA A 140 -8.29 -6.61 -6.51
N ILE A 141 -7.55 -7.61 -6.97
CA ILE A 141 -6.25 -7.40 -7.63
C ILE A 141 -6.44 -6.82 -9.04
N LYS A 142 -7.42 -7.30 -9.78
CA LYS A 142 -7.74 -6.79 -11.12
C LYS A 142 -8.13 -5.31 -11.07
N ASP A 143 -9.00 -4.93 -10.13
CA ASP A 143 -9.40 -3.54 -9.91
C ASP A 143 -8.19 -2.67 -9.48
N TYR A 144 -7.32 -3.21 -8.63
CA TYR A 144 -6.12 -2.50 -8.23
C TYR A 144 -5.16 -2.26 -9.41
N ILE A 145 -4.87 -3.28 -10.22
CA ILE A 145 -3.99 -3.16 -11.40
C ILE A 145 -4.61 -2.21 -12.42
N SER A 146 -5.91 -2.29 -12.68
CA SER A 146 -6.60 -1.36 -13.60
C SER A 146 -6.46 0.11 -13.17
N THR A 147 -6.34 0.36 -11.86
CA THR A 147 -6.16 1.71 -11.31
C THR A 147 -4.72 2.23 -11.45
N ILE A 148 -3.71 1.35 -11.28
CA ILE A 148 -2.29 1.77 -11.25
C ILE A 148 -1.56 1.57 -12.59
N ALA A 149 -2.02 0.64 -13.41
CA ALA A 149 -1.45 0.27 -14.71
C ALA A 149 -2.54 -0.31 -15.63
N PRO A 150 -3.43 0.53 -16.18
CA PRO A 150 -4.57 0.10 -17.01
C PRO A 150 -4.16 -0.80 -18.18
N ASP A 151 -3.03 -0.48 -18.82
CA ASP A 151 -2.49 -1.22 -19.99
C ASP A 151 -1.94 -2.62 -19.63
N SER A 152 -1.86 -2.94 -18.34
CA SER A 152 -1.34 -4.22 -17.84
C SER A 152 -2.41 -5.07 -17.16
N THR A 153 -3.68 -4.77 -17.36
CA THR A 153 -4.79 -5.49 -16.71
C THR A 153 -4.87 -6.95 -17.20
N ASP A 154 -4.45 -7.21 -18.43
CA ASP A 154 -4.49 -8.53 -19.07
C ASP A 154 -3.53 -9.56 -18.46
N ILE A 155 -2.52 -9.10 -17.70
CA ILE A 155 -1.60 -10.00 -16.99
C ILE A 155 -2.24 -10.68 -15.77
N VAL A 156 -3.41 -10.23 -15.33
CA VAL A 156 -4.12 -10.79 -14.16
C VAL A 156 -5.03 -11.92 -14.63
N SER A 157 -4.71 -13.15 -14.26
CA SER A 157 -5.45 -14.34 -14.63
C SER A 157 -6.11 -15.02 -13.44
N TYR A 158 -7.33 -15.54 -13.65
CA TYR A 158 -7.96 -16.44 -12.68
C TYR A 158 -7.50 -17.86 -12.94
N TYR A 159 -6.90 -18.47 -11.92
CA TYR A 159 -6.43 -19.85 -12.01
C TYR A 159 -7.52 -20.82 -11.54
N ASP A 160 -8.10 -21.54 -12.46
CA ASP A 160 -9.16 -22.55 -12.22
C ASP A 160 -8.73 -23.91 -12.78
N ASN A 161 -7.67 -24.49 -12.22
CA ASN A 161 -7.18 -25.79 -12.63
C ASN A 161 -7.25 -26.77 -11.44
N SER A 162 -7.43 -28.06 -11.72
CA SER A 162 -7.44 -29.14 -10.71
C SER A 162 -6.09 -29.33 -10.00
N LYS A 163 -4.98 -28.98 -10.66
CA LYS A 163 -3.65 -29.03 -10.04
C LYS A 163 -3.45 -27.84 -9.09
N PRO A 164 -2.94 -28.05 -7.85
CA PRO A 164 -2.63 -26.92 -6.96
C PRO A 164 -1.74 -25.88 -7.63
N ILE A 165 -2.05 -24.59 -7.45
CA ILE A 165 -1.36 -23.49 -8.14
C ILE A 165 0.16 -23.50 -7.92
N PHE A 166 0.65 -23.80 -6.71
CA PHE A 166 2.09 -23.86 -6.43
C PHE A 166 2.78 -25.05 -7.08
N ASP A 167 2.06 -26.17 -7.30
CA ASP A 167 2.58 -27.32 -8.03
C ASP A 167 2.55 -27.07 -9.54
N HIS A 168 1.58 -26.30 -10.04
CA HIS A 168 1.51 -25.92 -11.44
C HIS A 168 2.72 -25.07 -11.84
N TYR A 169 3.05 -24.07 -11.04
CA TYR A 169 4.18 -23.14 -11.27
C TYR A 169 5.50 -23.64 -10.64
N ASP A 170 5.56 -24.91 -10.21
CA ASP A 170 6.77 -25.55 -9.65
C ASP A 170 7.35 -24.84 -8.39
N VAL A 171 6.53 -24.02 -7.73
CA VAL A 171 6.95 -23.28 -6.52
C VAL A 171 7.24 -24.23 -5.37
N THR A 172 6.41 -25.27 -5.19
CA THR A 172 6.59 -26.26 -4.11
C THR A 172 7.96 -26.94 -4.17
N ARG A 173 8.47 -27.20 -5.37
CA ARG A 173 9.81 -27.81 -5.57
C ARG A 173 10.94 -26.84 -5.30
N GLN A 174 10.74 -25.54 -5.64
CA GLN A 174 11.78 -24.53 -5.47
C GLN A 174 11.95 -24.08 -4.00
N VAL A 175 10.92 -24.27 -3.16
CA VAL A 175 10.94 -23.86 -1.74
C VAL A 175 11.43 -24.97 -0.81
N LYS A 176 11.41 -26.23 -1.24
CA LYS A 176 11.96 -27.39 -0.51
C LYS A 176 13.48 -27.46 -0.67
#